data_e3583b4752ebf67ba35d079f2f54dca7
#
_entry.id   e3583b4752ebf67ba35d079f2f54dca7
#
_cell.length_a   1.000
_cell.length_b   1.000
_cell.length_c   1.000
_cell.angle_alpha   90.00
_cell.angle_beta   90.00
_cell.angle_gamma   90.00
#
_symmetry.space_group_name_H-M   'P 1'
#
loop_
_entity.id
_entity.type
_entity.pdbx_description
1 polymer ?
#
loop_
_entity_poly.entity_id
_entity_poly.type
_entity_poly.pdbx_seq_one_letter_code
_entity_poly.pdbx_strand_id
1 'polypeptide(L)'
;MLHIRVVIGRLPPIIDEYYAWIDTITRPLGKLKEAVTYAQNQKEYLCAFLDHGEIEISNNQVENAIRPFVVGRKGWLFSDTPDGAEATAVFYSLMETAKANRLRLEDYIQYLLTVLPVRLAADPKADIDDLLPWADGIRQLFGTGD
;
A
#
# COMPACT_ATOMS: atom_id res chain seq x y z
N MET A 1 -9.22 -19.97 4.79
CA MET A 1 -9.45 -19.28 6.09
C MET A 1 -9.00 -20.07 7.32
N LEU A 2 -9.09 -21.40 7.38
CA LEU A 2 -8.69 -22.17 8.58
C LEU A 2 -7.16 -22.19 8.81
N HIS A 3 -6.33 -22.21 7.77
CA HIS A 3 -4.85 -22.27 7.89
C HIS A 3 -4.25 -21.01 8.53
N ILE A 4 -4.78 -19.84 8.22
CA ILE A 4 -4.29 -18.55 8.75
C ILE A 4 -4.54 -18.46 10.27
N ARG A 5 -5.71 -18.88 10.77
CA ARG A 5 -6.03 -18.87 12.20
C ARG A 5 -5.12 -19.79 13.04
N VAL A 6 -4.71 -20.93 12.50
CA VAL A 6 -3.82 -21.87 13.20
C VAL A 6 -2.39 -21.33 13.31
N VAL A 7 -1.93 -20.62 12.29
CA VAL A 7 -0.59 -19.98 12.28
C VAL A 7 -0.56 -18.79 13.24
N ILE A 8 -1.57 -17.92 13.21
CA ILE A 8 -1.68 -16.76 14.11
C ILE A 8 -1.72 -17.20 15.58
N GLY A 9 -2.42 -18.31 15.91
CA GLY A 9 -2.50 -18.80 17.27
C GLY A 9 -1.18 -19.35 17.86
N ARG A 10 -0.17 -19.63 17.03
CA ARG A 10 1.16 -20.11 17.46
C ARG A 10 2.25 -19.03 17.45
N LEU A 11 1.98 -17.88 16.84
CA LEU A 11 2.96 -16.81 16.69
C LEU A 11 3.16 -15.96 17.96
N PRO A 12 2.13 -15.62 18.75
CA PRO A 12 2.34 -14.80 19.94
C PRO A 12 3.44 -15.29 20.87
N PRO A 13 3.49 -16.57 21.29
CA PRO A 13 4.57 -17.03 22.16
C PRO A 13 5.95 -16.93 21.53
N ILE A 14 6.08 -17.13 20.24
CA ILE A 14 7.38 -17.01 19.53
C ILE A 14 7.83 -15.54 19.51
N ILE A 15 6.91 -14.61 19.31
CA ILE A 15 7.19 -13.17 19.33
C ILE A 15 7.53 -12.71 20.73
N ASP A 16 6.82 -13.20 21.75
CA ASP A 16 7.12 -12.90 23.14
C ASP A 16 8.50 -13.40 23.54
N GLU A 17 8.89 -14.63 23.15
CA GLU A 17 10.22 -15.17 23.36
C GLU A 17 11.30 -14.34 22.65
N TYR A 18 11.03 -13.91 21.41
CA TYR A 18 11.94 -13.05 20.65
C TYR A 18 12.18 -11.71 21.36
N TYR A 19 11.13 -11.04 21.79
CA TYR A 19 11.27 -9.75 22.50
C TYR A 19 11.87 -9.92 23.91
N ALA A 20 11.52 -11.00 24.62
CA ALA A 20 12.18 -11.33 25.87
C ALA A 20 13.70 -11.54 25.68
N TRP A 21 14.11 -12.20 24.60
CA TRP A 21 15.52 -12.35 24.25
C TRP A 21 16.16 -10.99 23.88
N ILE A 22 15.50 -10.16 23.08
CA ILE A 22 15.99 -8.80 22.74
C ILE A 22 16.27 -7.99 24.01
N ASP A 23 15.38 -8.06 25.00
CA ASP A 23 15.52 -7.32 26.27
C ASP A 23 16.67 -7.83 27.15
N THR A 24 17.17 -9.06 26.91
CA THR A 24 18.38 -9.57 27.59
C THR A 24 19.66 -8.95 27.07
N ILE A 25 19.64 -8.32 25.87
CA ILE A 25 20.82 -7.75 25.23
C ILE A 25 21.16 -6.42 25.92
N THR A 26 22.06 -6.47 26.88
CA THR A 26 22.51 -5.30 27.62
C THR A 26 23.67 -4.62 26.92
N ARG A 27 23.58 -3.29 26.74
CA ARG A 27 24.63 -2.44 26.14
C ARG A 27 25.09 -2.84 24.73
N PRO A 28 24.15 -3.04 23.79
CA PRO A 28 24.55 -3.34 22.41
C PRO A 28 25.34 -2.18 21.81
N LEU A 29 26.33 -2.46 20.94
CA LEU A 29 27.16 -1.46 20.26
C LEU A 29 27.07 -1.61 18.74
N GLY A 30 27.36 -0.55 18.02
CA GLY A 30 27.41 -0.53 16.57
C GLY A 30 26.10 -1.00 15.91
N LYS A 31 26.20 -1.82 14.87
CA LYS A 31 25.03 -2.34 14.13
C LYS A 31 24.05 -3.16 14.98
N LEU A 32 24.56 -3.83 16.03
CA LEU A 32 23.68 -4.56 16.95
C LEU A 32 22.78 -3.59 17.73
N LYS A 33 23.32 -2.44 18.16
CA LYS A 33 22.51 -1.39 18.82
C LYS A 33 21.42 -0.88 17.90
N GLU A 34 21.76 -0.61 16.64
CA GLU A 34 20.77 -0.14 15.64
C GLU A 34 19.64 -1.18 15.45
N ALA A 35 19.99 -2.45 15.29
CA ALA A 35 19.04 -3.54 15.14
C ALA A 35 18.13 -3.73 16.35
N VAL A 36 18.69 -3.73 17.57
CA VAL A 36 17.93 -3.85 18.82
C VAL A 36 17.00 -2.66 18.99
N THR A 37 17.52 -1.43 18.77
CA THR A 37 16.71 -0.21 18.86
C THR A 37 15.57 -0.22 17.84
N TYR A 38 15.84 -0.64 16.60
CA TYR A 38 14.81 -0.78 15.58
C TYR A 38 13.73 -1.76 16.01
N ALA A 39 14.12 -2.97 16.44
CA ALA A 39 13.16 -3.98 16.89
C ALA A 39 12.27 -3.49 18.02
N GLN A 40 12.85 -2.81 19.03
CA GLN A 40 12.11 -2.27 20.16
C GLN A 40 11.15 -1.14 19.75
N ASN A 41 11.62 -0.18 18.94
CA ASN A 41 10.82 0.97 18.50
C ASN A 41 9.69 0.58 17.53
N GLN A 42 9.88 -0.50 16.78
CA GLN A 42 8.90 -0.98 15.80
C GLN A 42 8.00 -2.11 16.33
N LYS A 43 8.12 -2.49 17.62
CA LYS A 43 7.39 -3.63 18.20
C LYS A 43 5.89 -3.57 17.93
N GLU A 44 5.27 -2.44 18.17
CA GLU A 44 3.83 -2.24 17.97
C GLU A 44 3.42 -2.48 16.51
N TYR A 45 4.16 -1.89 15.57
CA TYR A 45 3.88 -2.05 14.13
C TYR A 45 4.19 -3.46 13.62
N LEU A 46 5.30 -4.06 14.08
CA LEU A 46 5.69 -5.41 13.71
C LEU A 46 4.74 -6.49 14.26
N CYS A 47 3.99 -6.19 15.32
CA CYS A 47 3.02 -7.10 15.92
C CYS A 47 1.57 -6.83 15.48
N ALA A 48 1.29 -5.74 14.76
CA ALA A 48 -0.06 -5.34 14.36
C ALA A 48 -0.84 -6.44 13.61
N PHE A 49 -0.16 -7.32 12.86
CA PHE A 49 -0.81 -8.44 12.17
C PHE A 49 -1.39 -9.50 13.13
N LEU A 50 -0.97 -9.52 14.41
CA LEU A 50 -1.55 -10.43 15.41
C LEU A 50 -2.96 -10.02 15.80
N ASP A 51 -3.22 -8.71 15.80
CA ASP A 51 -4.51 -8.13 16.17
C ASP A 51 -5.44 -8.02 14.97
N HIS A 52 -4.89 -7.93 13.78
CA HIS A 52 -5.57 -7.72 12.50
C HIS A 52 -5.29 -8.88 11.54
N GLY A 53 -6.17 -9.87 11.54
CA GLY A 53 -6.01 -11.09 10.73
C GLY A 53 -6.04 -10.87 9.20
N GLU A 54 -6.42 -9.68 8.74
CA GLU A 54 -6.37 -9.24 7.35
C GLU A 54 -5.00 -8.72 6.91
N ILE A 55 -4.10 -8.41 7.85
CA ILE A 55 -2.75 -7.95 7.52
C ILE A 55 -1.87 -9.16 7.16
N GLU A 56 -1.36 -9.18 5.95
CA GLU A 56 -0.40 -10.20 5.54
C GLU A 56 0.98 -9.96 6.20
N ILE A 57 1.60 -11.05 6.66
CA ILE A 57 2.98 -11.01 7.20
C ILE A 57 3.99 -10.68 6.10
N SER A 58 3.64 -11.05 4.86
CA SER A 58 4.51 -10.86 3.71
C SER A 58 4.27 -9.49 3.06
N ASN A 59 5.34 -8.84 2.64
CA ASN A 59 5.30 -7.57 1.92
C ASN A 59 5.01 -7.75 0.41
N ASN A 60 4.71 -8.96 -0.03
CA ASN A 60 4.56 -9.30 -1.45
C ASN A 60 3.47 -8.49 -2.15
N GLN A 61 2.36 -8.17 -1.48
CA GLN A 61 1.29 -7.37 -2.08
C GLN A 61 1.78 -5.95 -2.39
N VAL A 62 2.47 -5.31 -1.45
CA VAL A 62 3.01 -3.95 -1.62
C VAL A 62 4.12 -3.96 -2.67
N GLU A 63 5.02 -4.95 -2.64
CA GLU A 63 6.08 -5.09 -3.64
C GLU A 63 5.52 -5.30 -5.04
N ASN A 64 4.49 -6.13 -5.19
CA ASN A 64 3.82 -6.35 -6.46
C ASN A 64 3.07 -5.11 -6.97
N ALA A 65 2.48 -4.32 -6.08
CA ALA A 65 1.82 -3.05 -6.45
C ALA A 65 2.84 -1.99 -6.91
N ILE A 66 4.03 -1.95 -6.30
CA ILE A 66 5.10 -1.00 -6.69
C ILE A 66 5.88 -1.48 -7.93
N ARG A 67 5.95 -2.78 -8.17
CA ARG A 67 6.75 -3.39 -9.24
C ARG A 67 6.47 -2.81 -10.63
N PRO A 68 5.22 -2.58 -11.08
CA PRO A 68 4.94 -1.98 -12.38
C PRO A 68 5.58 -0.60 -12.53
N PHE A 69 5.54 0.23 -11.48
CA PHE A 69 6.20 1.53 -11.44
C PHE A 69 7.72 1.40 -11.60
N VAL A 70 8.36 0.49 -10.83
CA VAL A 70 9.81 0.29 -10.88
C VAL A 70 10.25 -0.27 -12.23
N VAL A 71 9.48 -1.18 -12.81
CA VAL A 71 9.76 -1.74 -14.15
C VAL A 71 9.56 -0.67 -15.24
N GLY A 72 8.45 0.07 -15.17
CA GLY A 72 8.17 1.17 -16.09
C GLY A 72 9.26 2.24 -16.07
N ARG A 73 9.81 2.55 -14.89
CA ARG A 73 10.91 3.50 -14.73
C ARG A 73 12.13 3.17 -15.59
N LYS A 74 12.36 1.92 -15.96
CA LYS A 74 13.43 1.55 -16.89
C LYS A 74 13.20 2.09 -18.32
N GLY A 75 11.96 2.38 -18.69
CA GLY A 75 11.59 2.92 -20.00
C GLY A 75 11.73 4.44 -20.10
N TRP A 76 11.52 5.17 -19.01
CA TRP A 76 11.59 6.65 -19.00
C TRP A 76 12.67 7.24 -18.09
N LEU A 77 13.53 6.44 -17.51
CA LEU A 77 14.74 6.70 -16.73
C LEU A 77 14.64 7.74 -15.60
N PHE A 78 14.04 8.91 -15.83
CA PHE A 78 13.93 10.01 -14.87
C PHE A 78 12.62 10.79 -15.05
N SER A 79 12.13 11.37 -13.93
CA SER A 79 11.25 12.54 -13.98
C SER A 79 12.15 13.78 -13.93
N ASP A 80 12.05 14.68 -14.89
CA ASP A 80 12.90 15.87 -14.98
C ASP A 80 12.67 16.85 -13.83
N THR A 81 11.50 16.76 -13.18
CA THR A 81 11.11 17.64 -12.07
C THR A 81 10.50 16.86 -10.90
N PRO A 82 10.61 17.36 -9.67
CA PRO A 82 9.92 16.80 -8.51
C PRO A 82 8.41 16.67 -8.73
N ASP A 83 7.78 17.69 -9.29
CA ASP A 83 6.32 17.71 -9.57
C ASP A 83 5.93 16.63 -10.59
N GLY A 84 6.77 16.39 -11.61
CA GLY A 84 6.57 15.31 -12.57
C GLY A 84 6.70 13.92 -11.93
N ALA A 85 7.62 13.77 -10.96
CA ALA A 85 7.76 12.54 -10.19
C ALA A 85 6.54 12.29 -9.32
N GLU A 86 6.04 13.31 -8.64
CA GLU A 86 4.84 13.23 -7.80
C GLU A 86 3.59 12.91 -8.64
N ALA A 87 3.38 13.62 -9.74
CA ALA A 87 2.26 13.36 -10.65
C ALA A 87 2.27 11.92 -11.18
N THR A 88 3.47 11.41 -11.52
CA THR A 88 3.63 10.03 -11.99
C THR A 88 3.31 9.04 -10.87
N ALA A 89 3.76 9.28 -9.65
CA ALA A 89 3.49 8.41 -8.49
C ALA A 89 1.98 8.37 -8.17
N VAL A 90 1.31 9.53 -8.18
CA VAL A 90 -0.15 9.64 -7.98
C VAL A 90 -0.89 8.87 -9.05
N PHE A 91 -0.52 9.03 -10.33
CA PHE A 91 -1.18 8.35 -11.44
C PHE A 91 -1.03 6.82 -11.35
N TYR A 92 0.18 6.31 -11.04
CA TYR A 92 0.39 4.89 -10.83
C TYR A 92 -0.36 4.35 -9.62
N SER A 93 -0.39 5.09 -8.52
CA SER A 93 -1.17 4.72 -7.33
C SER A 93 -2.66 4.58 -7.68
N LEU A 94 -3.20 5.51 -8.45
CA LEU A 94 -4.58 5.48 -8.91
C LEU A 94 -4.86 4.25 -9.79
N MET A 95 -3.98 3.96 -10.76
CA MET A 95 -4.10 2.79 -11.63
C MET A 95 -4.05 1.47 -10.87
N GLU A 96 -3.10 1.30 -9.95
CA GLU A 96 -2.99 0.08 -9.15
C GLU A 96 -4.19 -0.07 -8.20
N THR A 97 -4.70 1.03 -7.66
CA THR A 97 -5.92 1.01 -6.85
C THR A 97 -7.15 0.64 -7.68
N ALA A 98 -7.25 1.14 -8.91
CA ALA A 98 -8.33 0.77 -9.82
C ALA A 98 -8.30 -0.73 -10.17
N LYS A 99 -7.11 -1.29 -10.43
CA LYS A 99 -6.92 -2.73 -10.64
C LYS A 99 -7.31 -3.54 -9.40
N ALA A 100 -6.89 -3.11 -8.21
CA ALA A 100 -7.23 -3.76 -6.95
C ALA A 100 -8.75 -3.78 -6.70
N ASN A 101 -9.47 -2.75 -7.17
CA ASN A 101 -10.93 -2.67 -7.15
C ASN A 101 -11.60 -3.35 -8.36
N ARG A 102 -10.83 -4.09 -9.19
CA ARG A 102 -11.34 -4.82 -10.37
C ARG A 102 -12.10 -3.94 -11.35
N LEU A 103 -11.60 -2.72 -11.59
CA LEU A 103 -12.18 -1.84 -12.60
C LEU A 103 -11.61 -2.15 -13.99
N ARG A 104 -12.44 -1.91 -15.03
CA ARG A 104 -11.95 -1.82 -16.42
C ARG A 104 -11.09 -0.54 -16.53
N LEU A 105 -9.77 -0.73 -16.42
CA LEU A 105 -8.82 0.36 -16.20
C LEU A 105 -8.88 1.42 -17.30
N GLU A 106 -8.91 1.01 -18.56
CA GLU A 106 -8.92 1.93 -19.71
C GLU A 106 -10.17 2.82 -19.70
N ASP A 107 -11.35 2.21 -19.51
CA ASP A 107 -12.63 2.92 -19.46
C ASP A 107 -12.67 3.92 -18.30
N TYR A 108 -12.20 3.47 -17.12
CA TYR A 108 -12.16 4.30 -15.93
C TYR A 108 -11.21 5.51 -16.11
N ILE A 109 -10.00 5.30 -16.62
CA ILE A 109 -9.04 6.38 -16.84
C ILE A 109 -9.57 7.35 -17.91
N GLN A 110 -10.17 6.86 -18.99
CA GLN A 110 -10.79 7.71 -20.00
C GLN A 110 -11.93 8.57 -19.41
N TYR A 111 -12.75 7.99 -18.56
CA TYR A 111 -13.79 8.71 -17.85
C TYR A 111 -13.23 9.81 -16.95
N LEU A 112 -12.21 9.49 -16.14
CA LEU A 112 -11.55 10.49 -15.28
C LEU A 112 -10.96 11.65 -16.08
N LEU A 113 -10.24 11.37 -17.16
CA LEU A 113 -9.62 12.39 -18.01
C LEU A 113 -10.68 13.27 -18.71
N THR A 114 -11.91 12.79 -18.85
CA THR A 114 -13.01 13.54 -19.41
C THR A 114 -13.73 14.40 -18.36
N VAL A 115 -14.03 13.81 -17.20
CA VAL A 115 -14.88 14.44 -16.18
C VAL A 115 -14.12 15.37 -15.25
N LEU A 116 -12.94 14.95 -14.80
CA LEU A 116 -12.15 15.66 -13.79
C LEU A 116 -11.74 17.08 -14.24
N PRO A 117 -11.22 17.30 -15.47
CA PRO A 117 -10.86 18.64 -15.93
C PRO A 117 -12.07 19.59 -16.00
N VAL A 118 -13.22 19.09 -16.41
CA VAL A 118 -14.46 19.88 -16.50
C VAL A 118 -14.94 20.29 -15.10
N ARG A 119 -14.92 19.34 -14.15
CA ARG A 119 -15.34 19.59 -12.76
C ARG A 119 -14.43 20.62 -12.08
N LEU A 120 -13.10 20.45 -12.20
CA LEU A 120 -12.13 21.36 -11.60
C LEU A 120 -12.07 22.73 -12.29
N ALA A 121 -12.40 22.83 -13.56
CA ALA A 121 -12.56 24.12 -14.25
C ALA A 121 -13.80 24.89 -13.75
N ALA A 122 -14.85 24.19 -13.37
CA ALA A 122 -16.04 24.80 -12.81
C ALA A 122 -15.85 25.21 -11.33
N ASP A 123 -15.22 24.35 -10.53
CA ASP A 123 -14.84 24.60 -9.15
C ASP A 123 -13.50 23.92 -8.83
N PRO A 124 -12.39 24.69 -8.68
CA PRO A 124 -11.07 24.14 -8.35
C PRO A 124 -10.98 23.40 -7.01
N LYS A 125 -12.00 23.54 -6.15
CA LYS A 125 -12.12 22.85 -4.86
C LYS A 125 -13.25 21.85 -4.81
N ALA A 126 -13.79 21.47 -5.97
CA ALA A 126 -14.85 20.48 -6.05
C ALA A 126 -14.43 19.18 -5.34
N ASP A 127 -15.39 18.61 -4.62
CA ASP A 127 -15.24 17.27 -4.08
C ASP A 127 -15.14 16.26 -5.26
N ILE A 128 -14.14 15.38 -5.19
CA ILE A 128 -13.87 14.36 -6.19
C ILE A 128 -13.91 12.93 -5.63
N ASP A 129 -14.36 12.74 -4.40
CA ASP A 129 -14.38 11.45 -3.72
C ASP A 129 -15.29 10.45 -4.46
N ASP A 130 -16.33 10.92 -5.12
CA ASP A 130 -17.21 10.12 -5.98
C ASP A 130 -16.54 9.58 -7.25
N LEU A 131 -15.36 10.10 -7.63
CA LEU A 131 -14.54 9.64 -8.76
C LEU A 131 -13.47 8.62 -8.38
N LEU A 132 -13.26 8.37 -7.09
CA LEU A 132 -12.23 7.46 -6.61
C LEU A 132 -12.55 5.99 -6.94
N PRO A 133 -11.53 5.13 -7.14
CA PRO A 133 -11.72 3.75 -7.62
C PRO A 133 -12.61 2.87 -6.75
N TRP A 134 -12.78 3.21 -5.49
CA TRP A 134 -13.63 2.50 -4.53
C TRP A 134 -15.02 3.11 -4.37
N ALA A 135 -15.32 4.24 -5.03
CA ALA A 135 -16.63 4.84 -4.98
C ALA A 135 -17.68 3.92 -5.63
N ASP A 136 -18.85 3.80 -4.99
CA ASP A 136 -19.88 2.87 -5.44
C ASP A 136 -20.34 3.13 -6.88
N GLY A 137 -20.47 4.40 -7.28
CA GLY A 137 -20.82 4.79 -8.65
C GLY A 137 -19.78 4.34 -9.67
N ILE A 138 -18.50 4.48 -9.34
CA ILE A 138 -17.39 4.04 -10.20
C ILE A 138 -17.37 2.51 -10.31
N ARG A 139 -17.56 1.79 -9.20
CA ARG A 139 -17.60 0.33 -9.19
C ARG A 139 -18.78 -0.22 -9.97
N GLN A 140 -19.93 0.44 -9.96
CA GLN A 140 -21.10 0.08 -10.76
C GLN A 140 -20.88 0.29 -12.26
N LEU A 141 -20.22 1.39 -12.65
CA LEU A 141 -19.98 1.75 -14.05
C LEU A 141 -18.84 0.92 -14.68
N PHE A 142 -17.76 0.71 -13.95
CA PHE A 142 -16.50 0.19 -14.50
C PHE A 142 -16.04 -1.12 -13.86
N GLY A 143 -16.74 -1.65 -12.85
CA GLY A 143 -16.39 -2.93 -12.25
C GLY A 143 -16.44 -4.07 -13.28
N THR A 144 -15.43 -4.94 -13.28
CA THR A 144 -15.52 -6.22 -13.97
C THR A 144 -16.35 -7.13 -13.06
N GLY A 145 -17.59 -7.44 -13.47
CA GLY A 145 -18.39 -8.44 -12.74
C GLY A 145 -17.59 -9.72 -12.52
N ASP A 146 -17.89 -10.42 -11.41
CA ASP A 146 -17.32 -11.73 -11.08
C ASP A 146 -17.56 -12.73 -12.19
#